data_602328a728688c860f957ef3410f6b49
#
_entry.id   602328a728688c860f957ef3410f6b49
#
_cell.length_a   1.000
_cell.length_b   1.000
_cell.length_c   1.000
_cell.angle_alpha   90.00
_cell.angle_beta   90.00
_cell.angle_gamma   90.00
#
_symmetry.space_group_name_H-M   'P 1'
#
loop_
_entity.id
_entity.type
_entity.pdbx_description
1 polymer ?
#
loop_
_entity_poly.entity_id
_entity_poly.type
_entity_poly.pdbx_seq_one_letter_code
_entity_poly.pdbx_strand_id
1 'polypeptide(L)'
;MKKVFLVLLVFVLVLGANVFAGGGQQSSGAGGAAAAKELTGDELIAAAKAEGRVVVYSTTSRIANAATAFEALYGIKVEQSNLNDGALIQKVSTEVGGRIAGADFVISQDSGRVYGQLLATKYLVNYVPPSMASIIPKQYQDPLVFQLVNKVFIFNSERTTTPVIKNVWEACDPEWHGLIQFKDPNTEGVNMNFLTMITSPEWAAKLEKAYENHYGRKIVLTTKNAGYEWIKAFFGNGLVLGNSDTTISENIGVKGQPATTMGLFVYSKSRFEAGKNLALTPMTEIEPFSGFIYPLFIHLTANAAHPNAAKLFIEYLMTPEGFTPWSSDVGAYSPNPNVKVNDGDHPVSFWEPRLVPEDPQFIFEHRAEVEEFVNNVAYKR
;
A
#
# COMPACT_ATOMS: atom_id res chain seq x y z
N MET A 1 -4.28 -46.65 48.56
CA MET A 1 -5.69 -46.85 48.85
C MET A 1 -6.49 -46.04 47.86
N LYS A 2 -7.19 -46.74 46.99
CA LYS A 2 -8.03 -46.23 45.89
C LYS A 2 -9.34 -45.65 46.43
N LYS A 3 -9.81 -44.53 45.92
CA LYS A 3 -11.24 -44.24 45.86
C LYS A 3 -11.58 -43.58 44.52
N VAL A 4 -12.28 -44.38 43.72
CA VAL A 4 -12.97 -44.01 42.48
C VAL A 4 -14.30 -43.41 42.85
N PHE A 5 -14.67 -42.25 42.27
CA PHE A 5 -16.03 -41.73 42.33
C PHE A 5 -16.65 -41.78 40.92
N LEU A 6 -17.65 -42.64 40.81
CA LEU A 6 -18.51 -42.85 39.64
C LEU A 6 -19.71 -41.89 39.79
N VAL A 7 -19.94 -41.01 38.80
CA VAL A 7 -21.18 -40.21 38.76
C VAL A 7 -22.04 -40.73 37.61
N LEU A 8 -23.21 -41.20 38.01
CA LEU A 8 -24.29 -41.74 37.16
C LEU A 8 -25.04 -40.58 36.48
N LEU A 9 -25.15 -40.65 35.14
CA LEU A 9 -26.00 -39.74 34.35
C LEU A 9 -27.41 -40.36 34.26
N VAL A 10 -28.44 -39.70 34.79
CA VAL A 10 -29.84 -40.09 34.65
C VAL A 10 -30.44 -39.35 33.46
N PHE A 11 -30.85 -40.11 32.44
CA PHE A 11 -31.66 -39.62 31.30
C PHE A 11 -33.15 -39.65 31.73
N VAL A 12 -33.82 -38.52 31.67
CA VAL A 12 -35.28 -38.45 31.76
C VAL A 12 -35.84 -38.14 30.37
N LEU A 13 -36.51 -39.16 29.82
CA LEU A 13 -37.32 -39.05 28.61
C LEU A 13 -38.73 -38.57 29.00
N VAL A 14 -39.14 -37.40 28.52
CA VAL A 14 -40.54 -36.98 28.58
C VAL A 14 -41.14 -37.05 27.18
N LEU A 15 -42.00 -38.06 26.97
CA LEU A 15 -42.90 -38.12 25.81
C LEU A 15 -44.12 -37.21 26.09
N GLY A 16 -44.30 -36.21 25.28
CA GLY A 16 -45.53 -35.42 25.23
C GLY A 16 -46.17 -35.55 23.85
N ALA A 17 -47.27 -36.25 23.77
CA ALA A 17 -48.11 -36.32 22.59
C ALA A 17 -48.96 -35.03 22.47
N ASN A 18 -48.99 -34.40 21.31
CA ASN A 18 -49.96 -33.37 20.99
C ASN A 18 -50.71 -33.66 19.70
N VAL A 19 -51.99 -33.52 19.88
CA VAL A 19 -53.09 -33.80 18.96
C VAL A 19 -53.17 -32.79 17.82
N PHE A 20 -53.48 -33.30 16.62
CA PHE A 20 -53.79 -32.53 15.40
C PHE A 20 -55.08 -31.70 15.53
N ALA A 21 -55.02 -30.46 15.07
CA ALA A 21 -56.17 -29.79 14.47
C ALA A 21 -55.76 -28.62 13.57
N GLY A 22 -56.14 -28.69 12.29
CA GLY A 22 -56.64 -27.54 11.53
C GLY A 22 -55.71 -26.71 10.72
N GLY A 23 -55.56 -27.01 9.45
CA GLY A 23 -55.60 -26.22 8.23
C GLY A 23 -55.08 -24.79 8.20
N GLY A 24 -53.97 -24.56 7.49
CA GLY A 24 -53.54 -23.27 7.04
C GLY A 24 -52.32 -23.43 6.15
N GLN A 25 -52.52 -23.34 4.83
CA GLN A 25 -51.51 -23.39 3.79
C GLN A 25 -50.62 -22.13 3.90
N GLN A 26 -49.47 -22.29 4.55
CA GLN A 26 -48.44 -21.24 4.57
C GLN A 26 -47.42 -21.57 3.48
N SER A 27 -47.47 -20.85 2.39
CA SER A 27 -46.47 -20.81 1.34
C SER A 27 -45.11 -20.43 2.00
N SER A 28 -44.17 -21.36 1.96
CA SER A 28 -42.76 -21.11 2.26
C SER A 28 -42.17 -20.26 1.15
N GLY A 29 -42.36 -18.94 1.24
CA GLY A 29 -41.58 -17.98 0.54
C GLY A 29 -40.16 -17.99 1.14
N ALA A 30 -39.20 -18.61 0.45
CA ALA A 30 -37.80 -18.31 0.67
C ALA A 30 -37.57 -16.85 0.29
N GLY A 31 -37.74 -15.98 1.28
CA GLY A 31 -37.37 -14.58 1.18
C GLY A 31 -35.84 -14.52 1.11
N GLY A 32 -35.30 -14.52 -0.10
CA GLY A 32 -33.95 -14.01 -0.33
C GLY A 32 -33.95 -12.58 0.23
N ALA A 33 -33.14 -12.29 1.22
CA ALA A 33 -32.90 -10.94 1.67
C ALA A 33 -32.48 -10.15 0.43
N ALA A 34 -33.37 -9.29 -0.08
CA ALA A 34 -33.02 -8.35 -1.14
C ALA A 34 -31.82 -7.56 -0.64
N ALA A 35 -30.71 -7.61 -1.37
CA ALA A 35 -29.55 -6.79 -1.05
C ALA A 35 -30.05 -5.35 -0.87
N ALA A 36 -29.78 -4.76 0.29
CA ALA A 36 -30.21 -3.40 0.58
C ALA A 36 -29.68 -2.51 -0.55
N LYS A 37 -30.58 -1.70 -1.14
CA LYS A 37 -30.21 -0.77 -2.23
C LYS A 37 -29.08 0.11 -1.75
N GLU A 38 -27.97 0.16 -2.49
CA GLU A 38 -26.86 1.05 -2.21
C GLU A 38 -27.31 2.51 -2.33
N LEU A 39 -27.06 3.31 -1.29
CA LEU A 39 -27.40 4.73 -1.30
C LEU A 39 -26.41 5.49 -2.18
N THR A 40 -26.91 6.49 -2.93
CA THR A 40 -26.10 7.34 -3.82
C THR A 40 -26.60 8.78 -3.79
N GLY A 41 -25.77 9.73 -4.21
CA GLY A 41 -26.14 11.14 -4.34
C GLY A 41 -26.75 11.71 -3.05
N ASP A 42 -27.87 12.41 -3.17
CA ASP A 42 -28.51 13.08 -2.03
C ASP A 42 -28.98 12.13 -0.93
N GLU A 43 -29.36 10.89 -1.26
CA GLU A 43 -29.72 9.86 -0.26
C GLU A 43 -28.50 9.50 0.61
N LEU A 44 -27.33 9.32 -0.01
CA LEU A 44 -26.09 9.03 0.71
C LEU A 44 -25.63 10.23 1.55
N ILE A 45 -25.72 11.45 1.00
CA ILE A 45 -25.38 12.69 1.72
C ILE A 45 -26.27 12.85 2.96
N ALA A 46 -27.57 12.65 2.82
CA ALA A 46 -28.49 12.77 3.94
C ALA A 46 -28.22 11.73 5.04
N ALA A 47 -27.98 10.48 4.66
CA ALA A 47 -27.63 9.39 5.59
C ALA A 47 -26.30 9.65 6.30
N ALA A 48 -25.27 10.09 5.56
CA ALA A 48 -23.97 10.44 6.11
C ALA A 48 -24.04 11.62 7.10
N LYS A 49 -24.84 12.66 6.79
CA LYS A 49 -25.07 13.79 7.71
C LYS A 49 -25.82 13.35 8.96
N ALA A 50 -26.71 12.37 8.89
CA ALA A 50 -27.40 11.83 10.05
C ALA A 50 -26.43 11.07 10.97
N GLU A 51 -25.38 10.42 10.44
CA GLU A 51 -24.29 9.81 11.21
C GLU A 51 -23.37 10.88 11.85
N GLY A 52 -23.17 12.02 11.20
CA GLY A 52 -22.54 13.24 11.72
C GLY A 52 -21.03 13.18 11.90
N ARG A 53 -20.41 12.02 11.78
CA ARG A 53 -18.95 11.84 11.92
C ARG A 53 -18.45 10.63 11.12
N VAL A 54 -17.12 10.60 10.92
CA VAL A 54 -16.41 9.48 10.31
C VAL A 54 -15.02 9.36 10.93
N VAL A 55 -14.55 8.14 11.14
CA VAL A 55 -13.21 7.82 11.66
C VAL A 55 -12.37 7.19 10.57
N VAL A 56 -11.17 7.71 10.31
CA VAL A 56 -10.26 7.18 9.28
C VAL A 56 -8.86 6.93 9.82
N TYR A 57 -8.27 5.77 9.48
CA TYR A 57 -6.84 5.52 9.66
C TYR A 57 -6.15 5.56 8.30
N SER A 58 -5.01 6.22 8.24
CA SER A 58 -4.32 6.44 6.97
C SER A 58 -2.81 6.33 7.14
N THR A 59 -2.14 5.75 6.15
CA THR A 59 -0.68 5.76 6.06
C THR A 59 -0.12 7.04 5.42
N THR A 60 -0.99 7.95 4.97
CA THR A 60 -0.61 9.25 4.41
C THR A 60 -1.10 10.41 5.28
N SER A 61 -0.20 11.31 5.70
CA SER A 61 -0.53 12.48 6.52
C SER A 61 -1.41 13.51 5.79
N ARG A 62 -1.51 13.43 4.45
CA ARG A 62 -2.33 14.33 3.63
C ARG A 62 -3.82 14.18 3.84
N ILE A 63 -4.23 13.07 4.46
CA ILE A 63 -5.63 12.86 4.86
C ILE A 63 -6.15 14.01 5.74
N ALA A 64 -5.31 14.68 6.51
CA ALA A 64 -5.70 15.82 7.34
C ALA A 64 -6.24 16.99 6.51
N ASN A 65 -5.60 17.28 5.36
CA ASN A 65 -6.05 18.35 4.47
C ASN A 65 -7.37 17.99 3.78
N ALA A 66 -7.50 16.75 3.33
CA ALA A 66 -8.75 16.26 2.73
C ALA A 66 -9.90 16.22 3.75
N ALA A 67 -9.62 15.85 5.00
CA ALA A 67 -10.57 15.88 6.10
C ALA A 67 -11.13 17.28 6.34
N THR A 68 -10.26 18.29 6.42
CA THR A 68 -10.67 19.69 6.58
C THR A 68 -11.59 20.15 5.44
N ALA A 69 -11.27 19.81 4.20
CA ALA A 69 -12.08 20.17 3.05
C ALA A 69 -13.45 19.45 3.05
N PHE A 70 -13.45 18.15 3.40
CA PHE A 70 -14.69 17.35 3.52
C PHE A 70 -15.61 17.88 4.64
N GLU A 71 -15.07 18.20 5.80
CA GLU A 71 -15.81 18.81 6.91
C GLU A 71 -16.47 20.13 6.48
N ALA A 72 -15.72 20.99 5.78
CA ALA A 72 -16.22 22.27 5.29
C ALA A 72 -17.37 22.10 4.28
N LEU A 73 -17.29 21.06 3.42
CA LEU A 73 -18.26 20.82 2.36
C LEU A 73 -19.55 20.17 2.88
N TYR A 74 -19.43 19.19 3.76
CA TYR A 74 -20.56 18.34 4.18
C TYR A 74 -21.04 18.59 5.62
N GLY A 75 -20.24 19.25 6.45
CA GLY A 75 -20.57 19.47 7.88
C GLY A 75 -20.46 18.18 8.72
N ILE A 76 -19.74 17.16 8.23
CA ILE A 76 -19.54 15.87 8.90
C ILE A 76 -18.16 15.90 9.54
N LYS A 77 -18.04 15.63 10.84
CA LYS A 77 -16.78 15.63 11.57
C LYS A 77 -15.89 14.47 11.14
N VAL A 78 -14.61 14.73 10.86
CA VAL A 78 -13.61 13.71 10.53
C VAL A 78 -12.62 13.52 11.68
N GLU A 79 -12.55 12.30 12.22
CA GLU A 79 -11.53 11.89 13.17
C GLU A 79 -10.48 11.07 12.42
N GLN A 80 -9.28 11.62 12.23
CA GLN A 80 -8.22 10.98 11.45
C GLN A 80 -7.02 10.59 12.30
N SER A 81 -6.39 9.46 11.98
CA SER A 81 -5.10 9.05 12.54
C SER A 81 -4.12 8.68 11.43
N ASN A 82 -2.94 9.30 11.46
CA ASN A 82 -1.84 8.91 10.58
C ASN A 82 -0.99 7.84 11.26
N LEU A 83 -0.90 6.66 10.67
CA LEU A 83 -0.24 5.47 11.22
C LEU A 83 0.77 4.92 10.22
N ASN A 84 1.84 4.28 10.70
CA ASN A 84 2.66 3.45 9.84
C ASN A 84 1.96 2.12 9.51
N ASP A 85 2.45 1.39 8.51
CA ASP A 85 1.83 0.16 7.99
C ASP A 85 1.57 -0.88 9.09
N GLY A 86 2.58 -1.16 9.90
CA GLY A 86 2.47 -2.16 10.96
C GLY A 86 1.44 -1.78 12.02
N ALA A 87 1.44 -0.52 12.47
CA ALA A 87 0.50 -0.02 13.46
C ALA A 87 -0.95 -0.01 12.92
N LEU A 88 -1.14 0.37 11.64
CA LEU A 88 -2.46 0.35 11.01
C LEU A 88 -3.01 -1.07 10.95
N ILE A 89 -2.23 -2.02 10.43
CA ILE A 89 -2.65 -3.42 10.27
C ILE A 89 -2.97 -4.03 11.63
N GLN A 90 -2.10 -3.84 12.62
CA GLN A 90 -2.32 -4.36 13.97
C GLN A 90 -3.58 -3.75 14.61
N LYS A 91 -3.77 -2.44 14.48
CA LYS A 91 -4.91 -1.72 15.06
C LYS A 91 -6.22 -2.20 14.45
N VAL A 92 -6.31 -2.26 13.12
CA VAL A 92 -7.50 -2.77 12.41
C VAL A 92 -7.78 -4.22 12.77
N SER A 93 -6.76 -5.08 12.77
CA SER A 93 -6.93 -6.50 13.16
C SER A 93 -7.46 -6.66 14.58
N THR A 94 -6.97 -5.86 15.52
CA THR A 94 -7.40 -5.89 16.91
C THR A 94 -8.84 -5.38 17.07
N GLU A 95 -9.16 -4.25 16.46
CA GLU A 95 -10.47 -3.60 16.61
C GLU A 95 -11.57 -4.38 15.90
N VAL A 96 -11.36 -4.75 14.63
CA VAL A 96 -12.37 -5.50 13.88
C VAL A 96 -12.50 -6.93 14.41
N GLY A 97 -11.39 -7.62 14.67
CA GLY A 97 -11.40 -8.97 15.24
C GLY A 97 -12.01 -9.02 16.64
N GLY A 98 -11.79 -7.99 17.45
CA GLY A 98 -12.37 -7.82 18.78
C GLY A 98 -13.78 -7.23 18.79
N ARG A 99 -14.36 -6.85 17.63
CA ARG A 99 -15.62 -6.11 17.51
C ARG A 99 -15.64 -4.81 18.33
N ILE A 100 -14.49 -4.14 18.37
CA ILE A 100 -14.30 -2.85 19.04
C ILE A 100 -14.53 -1.75 17.99
N ALA A 101 -15.22 -0.68 18.37
CA ALA A 101 -15.38 0.48 17.49
C ALA A 101 -13.99 1.09 17.19
N GLY A 102 -13.72 1.35 15.92
CA GLY A 102 -12.46 1.86 15.42
C GLY A 102 -12.67 2.73 14.19
N ALA A 103 -11.80 2.59 13.19
CA ALA A 103 -11.98 3.30 11.93
C ALA A 103 -13.21 2.78 11.16
N ASP A 104 -13.90 3.69 10.48
CA ASP A 104 -14.97 3.37 9.53
C ASP A 104 -14.40 2.97 8.18
N PHE A 105 -13.26 3.56 7.80
CA PHE A 105 -12.48 3.14 6.63
C PHE A 105 -10.98 3.39 6.83
N VAL A 106 -10.17 2.78 5.97
CA VAL A 106 -8.72 2.91 6.02
C VAL A 106 -8.13 3.24 4.65
N ILE A 107 -7.00 3.98 4.65
CA ILE A 107 -6.10 4.11 3.52
C ILE A 107 -4.79 3.43 3.91
N SER A 108 -4.45 2.35 3.20
CA SER A 108 -3.32 1.47 3.52
C SER A 108 -2.48 1.17 2.29
N GLN A 109 -1.19 0.87 2.47
CA GLN A 109 -0.25 0.69 1.36
C GLN A 109 0.47 -0.68 1.34
N ASP A 110 0.70 -1.35 2.43
CA ASP A 110 1.38 -2.65 2.46
C ASP A 110 0.52 -3.75 1.82
N SER A 111 0.57 -3.85 0.49
CA SER A 111 -0.36 -4.65 -0.32
C SER A 111 -0.38 -6.14 0.08
N GLY A 112 0.78 -6.74 0.34
CA GLY A 112 0.85 -8.14 0.75
C GLY A 112 0.15 -8.41 2.09
N ARG A 113 0.37 -7.55 3.09
CA ARG A 113 -0.32 -7.68 4.38
C ARG A 113 -1.79 -7.30 4.30
N VAL A 114 -2.14 -6.27 3.55
CA VAL A 114 -3.54 -5.90 3.30
C VAL A 114 -4.28 -7.08 2.67
N TYR A 115 -3.70 -7.68 1.63
CA TYR A 115 -4.27 -8.86 0.95
C TYR A 115 -4.43 -10.04 1.91
N GLY A 116 -3.35 -10.48 2.54
CA GLY A 116 -3.35 -11.73 3.31
C GLY A 116 -3.91 -11.62 4.72
N GLN A 117 -3.80 -10.46 5.37
CA GLN A 117 -4.19 -10.31 6.79
C GLN A 117 -5.51 -9.58 6.98
N LEU A 118 -5.89 -8.66 6.08
CA LEU A 118 -7.09 -7.85 6.26
C LEU A 118 -8.22 -8.20 5.31
N LEU A 119 -7.93 -8.40 4.01
CA LEU A 119 -8.96 -8.77 3.03
C LEU A 119 -9.32 -10.25 3.13
N ALA A 120 -8.33 -11.15 3.22
CA ALA A 120 -8.57 -12.59 3.35
C ALA A 120 -9.36 -12.96 4.62
N THR A 121 -9.18 -12.20 5.70
CA THR A 121 -9.93 -12.34 6.96
C THR A 121 -11.27 -11.61 6.97
N LYS A 122 -11.58 -10.87 5.89
CA LYS A 122 -12.78 -10.02 5.78
C LYS A 122 -12.85 -8.92 6.85
N TYR A 123 -11.73 -8.46 7.35
CA TYR A 123 -11.67 -7.29 8.24
C TYR A 123 -11.86 -5.98 7.48
N LEU A 124 -11.50 -5.99 6.19
CA LEU A 124 -11.79 -4.92 5.25
C LEU A 124 -12.81 -5.36 4.21
N VAL A 125 -13.64 -4.42 3.77
CA VAL A 125 -14.65 -4.60 2.75
C VAL A 125 -14.33 -3.66 1.59
N ASN A 126 -14.20 -4.24 0.40
CA ASN A 126 -14.01 -3.45 -0.81
C ASN A 126 -15.29 -2.68 -1.14
N TYR A 127 -15.17 -1.38 -1.38
CA TYR A 127 -16.29 -0.52 -1.75
C TYR A 127 -15.88 0.39 -2.91
N VAL A 128 -16.49 0.18 -4.05
CA VAL A 128 -16.33 1.07 -5.21
C VAL A 128 -17.56 1.99 -5.25
N PRO A 129 -17.42 3.31 -5.08
CA PRO A 129 -18.56 4.22 -5.19
C PRO A 129 -19.26 4.04 -6.52
N PRO A 130 -20.60 3.90 -6.55
CA PRO A 130 -21.35 3.69 -7.79
C PRO A 130 -21.09 4.76 -8.86
N SER A 131 -20.91 6.02 -8.43
CA SER A 131 -20.56 7.14 -9.31
C SER A 131 -19.19 7.00 -9.98
N MET A 132 -18.27 6.24 -9.36
CA MET A 132 -16.89 6.03 -9.83
C MET A 132 -16.72 4.72 -10.60
N ALA A 133 -17.67 3.80 -10.52
CA ALA A 133 -17.53 2.45 -11.08
C ALA A 133 -17.35 2.41 -12.62
N SER A 134 -17.88 3.42 -13.35
CA SER A 134 -17.67 3.57 -14.79
C SER A 134 -16.46 4.43 -15.16
N ILE A 135 -15.87 5.14 -14.21
CA ILE A 135 -14.77 6.09 -14.39
C ILE A 135 -13.43 5.40 -14.12
N ILE A 136 -13.31 4.72 -12.98
CA ILE A 136 -12.08 4.05 -12.57
C ILE A 136 -11.89 2.78 -13.40
N PRO A 137 -10.69 2.55 -13.99
CA PRO A 137 -10.38 1.31 -14.69
C PRO A 137 -10.59 0.08 -13.81
N LYS A 138 -11.11 -1.02 -14.39
CA LYS A 138 -11.48 -2.24 -13.66
C LYS A 138 -10.35 -2.84 -12.84
N GLN A 139 -9.12 -2.77 -13.35
CA GLN A 139 -7.91 -3.25 -12.66
C GLN A 139 -7.61 -2.54 -11.32
N TYR A 140 -8.21 -1.38 -11.09
CA TYR A 140 -8.04 -0.59 -9.86
C TYR A 140 -9.27 -0.62 -8.93
N GLN A 141 -10.27 -1.47 -9.24
CA GLN A 141 -11.52 -1.53 -8.46
C GLN A 141 -11.55 -2.65 -7.42
N ASP A 142 -10.74 -3.70 -7.57
CA ASP A 142 -10.74 -4.83 -6.63
C ASP A 142 -9.32 -5.40 -6.45
N PRO A 143 -8.65 -5.02 -5.34
CA PRO A 143 -9.05 -4.05 -4.30
C PRO A 143 -9.07 -2.61 -4.84
N LEU A 144 -9.95 -1.76 -4.28
CA LEU A 144 -10.05 -0.37 -4.72
C LEU A 144 -8.75 0.38 -4.44
N VAL A 145 -8.08 0.79 -5.49
CA VAL A 145 -6.89 1.64 -5.43
C VAL A 145 -7.31 3.09 -5.26
N PHE A 146 -6.80 3.72 -4.23
CA PHE A 146 -6.97 5.16 -3.98
C PHE A 146 -5.93 5.98 -4.74
N GLN A 147 -4.68 5.52 -4.68
CA GLN A 147 -3.52 6.23 -5.23
C GLN A 147 -2.47 5.22 -5.69
N LEU A 148 -1.75 5.54 -6.76
CA LEU A 148 -0.48 4.92 -7.11
C LEU A 148 0.65 5.88 -6.74
N VAL A 149 1.71 5.34 -6.14
CA VAL A 149 2.89 6.10 -5.71
C VAL A 149 4.13 5.43 -6.27
N ASN A 150 5.07 6.23 -6.78
CA ASN A 150 6.35 5.70 -7.22
C ASN A 150 7.51 6.09 -6.29
N LYS A 151 8.47 5.18 -6.16
CA LYS A 151 9.81 5.43 -5.66
C LYS A 151 10.78 5.17 -6.81
N VAL A 152 11.65 6.13 -7.05
CA VAL A 152 12.60 6.08 -8.17
C VAL A 152 14.01 6.36 -7.67
N PHE A 153 15.01 5.95 -8.43
CA PHE A 153 16.36 6.38 -8.18
C PHE A 153 16.49 7.87 -8.48
N ILE A 154 16.97 8.62 -7.48
CA ILE A 154 17.19 10.08 -7.54
C ILE A 154 18.61 10.34 -7.08
N PHE A 155 19.35 11.17 -7.82
CA PHE A 155 20.73 11.50 -7.50
C PHE A 155 20.92 12.98 -7.21
N ASN A 156 22.04 13.32 -6.58
CA ASN A 156 22.47 14.70 -6.41
C ASN A 156 22.97 15.26 -7.72
N SER A 157 22.23 16.21 -8.28
CA SER A 157 22.49 16.80 -9.61
C SER A 157 23.35 18.07 -9.58
N GLU A 158 23.96 18.41 -8.43
CA GLU A 158 24.82 19.61 -8.34
C GLU A 158 26.02 19.57 -9.30
N ARG A 159 26.60 18.39 -9.50
CA ARG A 159 27.81 18.18 -10.32
C ARG A 159 27.52 17.79 -11.76
N THR A 160 26.38 17.16 -12.01
CA THR A 160 25.97 16.69 -13.32
C THR A 160 24.46 16.57 -13.40
N THR A 161 23.90 16.84 -14.56
CA THR A 161 22.48 16.58 -14.88
C THR A 161 22.29 15.29 -15.68
N THR A 162 23.41 14.64 -16.07
CA THR A 162 23.37 13.34 -16.76
C THR A 162 23.13 12.24 -15.76
N PRO A 163 22.19 11.29 -16.02
CA PRO A 163 21.99 10.12 -15.18
C PRO A 163 23.29 9.39 -14.86
N VAL A 164 23.49 9.09 -13.59
CA VAL A 164 24.76 8.57 -13.07
C VAL A 164 24.86 7.04 -13.12
N ILE A 165 23.74 6.36 -13.31
CA ILE A 165 23.67 4.92 -13.64
C ILE A 165 22.64 4.67 -14.75
N LYS A 166 22.84 3.62 -15.52
CA LYS A 166 21.93 3.16 -16.59
C LYS A 166 21.48 1.72 -16.40
N ASN A 167 22.07 1.04 -15.44
CA ASN A 167 21.75 -0.34 -15.08
C ASN A 167 21.78 -0.46 -13.55
N VAL A 168 20.83 -1.20 -12.98
CA VAL A 168 20.75 -1.33 -11.51
C VAL A 168 21.95 -2.06 -10.91
N TRP A 169 22.70 -2.84 -11.71
CA TRP A 169 23.92 -3.50 -11.24
C TRP A 169 25.08 -2.53 -11.03
N GLU A 170 25.08 -1.38 -11.73
CA GLU A 170 26.06 -0.32 -11.46
C GLU A 170 25.98 0.16 -10.00
N ALA A 171 24.77 0.19 -9.40
CA ALA A 171 24.59 0.50 -7.99
C ALA A 171 25.29 -0.49 -7.04
N CYS A 172 25.69 -1.66 -7.53
CA CYS A 172 26.43 -2.66 -6.80
C CYS A 172 27.96 -2.59 -6.99
N ASP A 173 28.41 -1.72 -7.90
CA ASP A 173 29.85 -1.55 -8.19
C ASP A 173 30.58 -0.77 -7.08
N PRO A 174 31.88 -1.02 -6.88
CA PRO A 174 32.65 -0.43 -5.77
C PRO A 174 32.66 1.10 -5.73
N GLU A 175 32.48 1.77 -6.87
CA GLU A 175 32.43 3.25 -6.95
C GLU A 175 31.23 3.84 -6.20
N TRP A 176 30.18 3.07 -6.01
CA TRP A 176 28.99 3.48 -5.26
C TRP A 176 29.00 3.05 -3.78
N HIS A 177 30.09 2.49 -3.32
CA HIS A 177 30.19 2.03 -1.94
C HIS A 177 29.93 3.14 -0.93
N GLY A 178 28.86 2.99 -0.11
CA GLY A 178 28.47 3.96 0.91
C GLY A 178 27.81 5.26 0.38
N LEU A 179 27.56 5.38 -0.92
CA LEU A 179 27.00 6.58 -1.57
C LEU A 179 25.50 6.47 -1.89
N ILE A 180 24.89 5.33 -1.57
CA ILE A 180 23.47 5.06 -1.88
C ILE A 180 22.67 5.01 -0.58
N GLN A 181 21.50 5.68 -0.59
CA GLN A 181 20.56 5.62 0.53
C GLN A 181 19.25 4.94 0.12
N PHE A 182 18.72 4.13 1.02
CA PHE A 182 17.46 3.44 0.89
C PHE A 182 16.70 3.46 2.21
N LYS A 183 15.39 3.59 2.18
CA LYS A 183 14.62 3.52 3.43
C LYS A 183 14.59 2.08 3.93
N ASP A 184 14.86 1.91 5.22
CA ASP A 184 14.91 0.61 5.88
C ASP A 184 13.63 -0.20 5.60
N PRO A 185 13.72 -1.36 4.92
CA PRO A 185 12.57 -2.17 4.55
C PRO A 185 11.85 -2.79 5.75
N ASN A 186 12.48 -2.86 6.92
CA ASN A 186 11.81 -3.30 8.15
C ASN A 186 10.92 -2.20 8.77
N THR A 187 11.12 -0.94 8.39
CA THR A 187 10.30 0.19 8.86
C THR A 187 9.18 0.56 7.92
N GLU A 188 9.26 0.14 6.64
CA GLU A 188 8.25 0.44 5.63
C GLU A 188 7.97 -0.76 4.73
N GLY A 189 6.72 -1.23 4.80
CA GLY A 189 6.27 -2.44 4.13
C GLY A 189 6.48 -2.46 2.62
N VAL A 190 6.24 -1.34 1.94
CA VAL A 190 6.38 -1.24 0.47
C VAL A 190 7.81 -1.43 -0.02
N ASN A 191 8.83 -1.08 0.79
CA ASN A 191 10.22 -1.34 0.42
C ASN A 191 10.54 -2.85 0.49
N MET A 192 9.99 -3.55 1.48
CA MET A 192 10.11 -5.00 1.55
C MET A 192 9.31 -5.69 0.43
N ASN A 193 8.15 -5.15 0.08
CA ASN A 193 7.36 -5.61 -1.06
C ASN A 193 8.15 -5.51 -2.37
N PHE A 194 8.80 -4.37 -2.62
CA PHE A 194 9.69 -4.20 -3.78
C PHE A 194 10.80 -5.26 -3.80
N LEU A 195 11.50 -5.45 -2.68
CA LEU A 195 12.54 -6.47 -2.60
C LEU A 195 11.99 -7.88 -2.83
N THR A 196 10.75 -8.13 -2.39
CA THR A 196 10.08 -9.41 -2.67
C THR A 196 9.76 -9.55 -4.16
N MET A 197 9.20 -8.52 -4.78
CA MET A 197 8.83 -8.56 -6.21
C MET A 197 10.01 -8.83 -7.13
N ILE A 198 11.19 -8.27 -6.86
CA ILE A 198 12.37 -8.51 -7.70
C ILE A 198 12.92 -9.93 -7.61
N THR A 199 12.48 -10.74 -6.63
CA THR A 199 12.79 -12.17 -6.55
C THR A 199 11.83 -13.05 -7.35
N SER A 200 10.74 -12.48 -7.91
CA SER A 200 9.82 -13.23 -8.76
C SER A 200 10.51 -13.77 -10.00
N PRO A 201 10.03 -14.88 -10.61
CA PRO A 201 10.65 -15.46 -11.79
C PRO A 201 10.82 -14.46 -12.95
N GLU A 202 9.83 -13.59 -13.15
CA GLU A 202 9.87 -12.56 -14.19
C GLU A 202 10.98 -11.55 -13.95
N TRP A 203 11.02 -10.96 -12.75
CA TRP A 203 11.99 -9.91 -12.42
C TRP A 203 13.39 -10.47 -12.23
N ALA A 204 13.53 -11.69 -11.72
CA ALA A 204 14.81 -12.37 -11.66
C ALA A 204 15.41 -12.59 -13.05
N ALA A 205 14.61 -12.98 -14.04
CA ALA A 205 15.08 -13.14 -15.42
C ALA A 205 15.49 -11.80 -16.05
N LYS A 206 14.75 -10.71 -15.78
CA LYS A 206 15.13 -9.35 -16.23
C LYS A 206 16.45 -8.89 -15.58
N LEU A 207 16.65 -9.17 -14.28
CA LEU A 207 17.90 -8.87 -13.57
C LEU A 207 19.08 -9.69 -14.08
N GLU A 208 18.88 -10.95 -14.42
CA GLU A 208 19.91 -11.79 -15.02
C GLU A 208 20.37 -11.21 -16.37
N LYS A 209 19.40 -10.80 -17.20
CA LYS A 209 19.69 -10.16 -18.48
C LYS A 209 20.41 -8.81 -18.30
N ALA A 210 19.98 -7.98 -17.37
CA ALA A 210 20.64 -6.72 -17.04
C ALA A 210 22.08 -6.92 -16.54
N TYR A 211 22.33 -8.00 -15.77
CA TYR A 211 23.67 -8.40 -15.35
C TYR A 211 24.58 -8.71 -16.56
N GLU A 212 24.07 -9.51 -17.51
CA GLU A 212 24.81 -9.86 -18.72
C GLU A 212 25.12 -8.60 -19.54
N ASN A 213 24.16 -7.69 -19.66
CA ASN A 213 24.34 -6.43 -20.41
C ASN A 213 25.42 -5.54 -19.76
N HIS A 214 25.44 -5.45 -18.44
CA HIS A 214 26.39 -4.60 -17.71
C HIS A 214 27.81 -5.22 -17.67
N TYR A 215 27.92 -6.48 -17.25
CA TYR A 215 29.23 -7.12 -17.02
C TYR A 215 29.78 -7.90 -18.22
N GLY A 216 29.02 -8.07 -19.31
CA GLY A 216 29.40 -8.84 -20.50
C GLY A 216 29.59 -10.34 -20.26
N ARG A 217 29.02 -10.87 -19.19
CA ARG A 217 29.13 -12.29 -18.78
C ARG A 217 27.87 -12.75 -18.04
N LYS A 218 27.62 -14.05 -18.06
CA LYS A 218 26.53 -14.66 -17.27
C LYS A 218 26.76 -14.50 -15.78
N ILE A 219 25.66 -14.30 -15.06
CA ILE A 219 25.69 -14.29 -13.60
C ILE A 219 26.00 -15.69 -13.06
N VAL A 220 26.82 -15.74 -12.01
CA VAL A 220 27.04 -16.96 -11.22
C VAL A 220 26.23 -16.85 -9.94
N LEU A 221 25.17 -17.63 -9.86
CA LEU A 221 24.27 -17.59 -8.71
C LEU A 221 24.91 -18.25 -7.49
N THR A 222 24.93 -17.54 -6.36
CA THR A 222 25.27 -18.04 -5.02
C THR A 222 24.05 -18.06 -4.11
N THR A 223 22.91 -17.55 -4.63
CA THR A 223 21.60 -17.49 -3.98
C THR A 223 20.56 -18.17 -4.89
N LYS A 224 19.27 -18.04 -4.57
CA LYS A 224 18.18 -18.71 -5.30
C LYS A 224 18.03 -18.25 -6.75
N ASN A 225 18.20 -16.94 -7.01
CA ASN A 225 18.09 -16.34 -8.34
C ASN A 225 18.74 -14.95 -8.39
N ALA A 226 18.72 -14.31 -9.56
CA ALA A 226 19.34 -13.00 -9.76
C ALA A 226 18.73 -11.87 -8.91
N GLY A 227 17.46 -11.98 -8.49
CA GLY A 227 16.83 -11.04 -7.55
C GLY A 227 17.50 -11.09 -6.17
N TYR A 228 17.70 -12.27 -5.63
CA TYR A 228 18.43 -12.46 -4.38
C TYR A 228 19.91 -12.08 -4.49
N GLU A 229 20.56 -12.34 -5.64
CA GLU A 229 21.94 -11.87 -5.88
C GLU A 229 22.02 -10.36 -5.89
N TRP A 230 21.08 -9.68 -6.55
CA TRP A 230 21.05 -8.22 -6.57
C TRP A 230 20.84 -7.64 -5.16
N ILE A 231 19.88 -8.17 -4.39
CA ILE A 231 19.66 -7.76 -2.99
C ILE A 231 20.96 -7.90 -2.19
N LYS A 232 21.62 -9.06 -2.28
CA LYS A 232 22.87 -9.34 -1.58
C LYS A 232 23.97 -8.34 -1.96
N ALA A 233 24.14 -8.07 -3.27
CA ALA A 233 25.16 -7.15 -3.77
C ALA A 233 24.83 -5.69 -3.38
N PHE A 234 23.58 -5.27 -3.51
CA PHE A 234 23.13 -3.91 -3.21
C PHE A 234 23.32 -3.57 -1.71
N PHE A 235 22.88 -4.45 -0.80
CA PHE A 235 23.11 -4.25 0.63
C PHE A 235 24.59 -4.40 1.00
N GLY A 236 25.30 -5.31 0.33
CA GLY A 236 26.73 -5.56 0.54
C GLY A 236 27.61 -4.39 0.12
N ASN A 237 27.13 -3.51 -0.75
CA ASN A 237 27.88 -2.33 -1.22
C ASN A 237 27.81 -1.12 -0.25
N GLY A 238 27.63 -1.38 1.05
CA GLY A 238 27.61 -0.31 2.05
C GLY A 238 26.37 0.59 1.98
N LEU A 239 25.24 0.04 1.55
CA LEU A 239 23.95 0.74 1.48
C LEU A 239 23.62 1.42 2.82
N VAL A 240 23.30 2.71 2.79
CA VAL A 240 22.94 3.51 3.96
C VAL A 240 21.44 3.46 4.16
N LEU A 241 20.99 2.83 5.26
CA LEU A 241 19.58 2.71 5.59
C LEU A 241 19.09 3.95 6.35
N GLY A 242 18.00 4.55 5.85
CA GLY A 242 17.33 5.70 6.45
C GLY A 242 15.95 5.37 7.00
N ASN A 243 15.46 6.19 7.93
CA ASN A 243 14.14 5.98 8.55
C ASN A 243 13.01 6.75 7.85
N SER A 244 13.34 7.67 6.94
CA SER A 244 12.38 8.59 6.34
C SER A 244 12.82 8.98 4.93
N ASP A 245 11.90 8.91 3.96
CA ASP A 245 12.14 9.43 2.60
C ASP A 245 12.48 10.93 2.61
N THR A 246 11.96 11.69 3.57
CA THR A 246 12.30 13.11 3.74
C THR A 246 13.78 13.28 4.11
N THR A 247 14.26 12.57 5.13
CA THR A 247 15.66 12.63 5.55
C THR A 247 16.59 12.14 4.45
N ILE A 248 16.23 11.05 3.76
CA ILE A 248 17.00 10.55 2.62
C ILE A 248 17.10 11.60 1.53
N SER A 249 15.98 12.24 1.13
CA SER A 249 15.99 13.28 0.11
C SER A 249 16.85 14.49 0.48
N GLU A 250 16.84 14.88 1.76
CA GLU A 250 17.69 15.96 2.27
C GLU A 250 19.16 15.58 2.24
N ASN A 251 19.50 14.38 2.72
CA ASN A 251 20.88 13.88 2.70
C ASN A 251 21.43 13.76 1.28
N ILE A 252 20.61 13.25 0.34
CA ILE A 252 21.03 13.13 -1.07
C ILE A 252 21.14 14.50 -1.72
N GLY A 253 20.14 15.38 -1.52
CA GLY A 253 20.03 16.63 -2.25
C GLY A 253 20.88 17.78 -1.73
N VAL A 254 21.47 17.69 -0.54
CA VAL A 254 22.28 18.78 0.03
C VAL A 254 23.48 19.06 -0.90
N LYS A 255 23.74 20.37 -1.14
CA LYS A 255 24.84 20.84 -2.00
C LYS A 255 26.18 20.84 -1.26
N GLY A 256 27.28 20.86 -2.01
CA GLY A 256 28.63 20.88 -1.46
C GLY A 256 29.17 19.53 -1.01
N GLN A 257 28.55 18.43 -1.41
CA GLN A 257 29.01 17.07 -1.06
C GLN A 257 30.34 16.73 -1.75
N PRO A 258 31.23 15.94 -1.12
CA PRO A 258 32.51 15.53 -1.72
C PRO A 258 32.33 14.58 -2.92
N ALA A 259 31.23 13.84 -2.97
CA ALA A 259 30.90 12.89 -4.04
C ALA A 259 29.43 13.03 -4.45
N THR A 260 29.09 12.56 -5.64
CA THR A 260 27.70 12.40 -6.08
C THR A 260 27.07 11.24 -5.30
N THR A 261 25.93 11.50 -4.67
CA THR A 261 25.15 10.51 -3.94
C THR A 261 23.83 10.24 -4.65
N MET A 262 23.24 9.07 -4.44
CA MET A 262 21.90 8.75 -4.93
C MET A 262 21.09 7.96 -3.90
N GLY A 263 19.79 7.86 -4.13
CA GLY A 263 18.90 7.07 -3.29
C GLY A 263 17.70 6.57 -4.05
N LEU A 264 17.04 5.55 -3.51
CA LEU A 264 15.77 5.04 -4.00
C LEU A 264 14.68 5.41 -2.99
N PHE A 265 13.88 6.43 -3.33
CA PHE A 265 12.89 7.00 -2.43
C PHE A 265 11.69 7.62 -3.17
N VAL A 266 10.66 8.03 -2.43
CA VAL A 266 9.41 8.57 -3.01
C VAL A 266 9.69 9.78 -3.89
N TYR A 267 9.26 9.72 -5.14
CA TYR A 267 9.51 10.77 -6.15
C TYR A 267 8.93 12.13 -5.72
N SER A 268 7.82 12.13 -5.00
CA SER A 268 7.22 13.39 -4.49
C SER A 268 8.16 14.22 -3.60
N LYS A 269 9.29 13.67 -3.12
CA LYS A 269 10.29 14.43 -2.36
C LYS A 269 11.11 15.36 -3.24
N SER A 270 11.08 15.24 -4.56
CA SER A 270 11.69 16.18 -5.49
C SER A 270 11.16 17.61 -5.33
N ARG A 271 9.93 17.80 -4.78
CA ARG A 271 9.41 19.13 -4.42
C ARG A 271 10.31 19.92 -3.46
N PHE A 272 11.16 19.24 -2.70
CA PHE A 272 12.10 19.89 -1.78
C PHE A 272 13.27 20.57 -2.49
N GLU A 273 13.47 20.31 -3.78
CA GLU A 273 14.51 20.95 -4.57
C GLU A 273 14.43 22.48 -4.48
N ALA A 274 13.28 23.06 -4.79
CA ALA A 274 13.09 24.50 -4.68
C ALA A 274 12.97 24.99 -3.22
N GLY A 275 12.14 24.33 -2.41
CA GLY A 275 11.81 24.80 -1.06
C GLY A 275 12.96 24.68 -0.05
N LYS A 276 13.92 23.76 -0.29
CA LYS A 276 15.07 23.51 0.61
C LYS A 276 16.42 23.71 -0.08
N ASN A 277 16.44 24.26 -1.29
CA ASN A 277 17.65 24.46 -2.09
C ASN A 277 18.48 23.16 -2.28
N LEU A 278 17.81 22.05 -2.55
CA LEU A 278 18.43 20.76 -2.80
C LEU A 278 18.75 20.61 -4.29
N ALA A 279 19.63 19.68 -4.63
CA ALA A 279 19.95 19.28 -6.00
C ALA A 279 19.48 17.81 -6.20
N LEU A 280 18.27 17.62 -6.75
CA LEU A 280 17.63 16.30 -6.89
C LEU A 280 17.17 16.11 -8.32
N THR A 281 17.65 15.08 -9.00
CA THR A 281 17.18 14.71 -10.35
C THR A 281 16.83 13.22 -10.40
N PRO A 282 15.60 12.85 -10.83
CA PRO A 282 15.21 11.45 -10.99
C PRO A 282 15.88 10.84 -12.21
N MET A 283 16.15 9.54 -12.15
CA MET A 283 16.61 8.74 -13.27
C MET A 283 15.47 7.86 -13.78
N THR A 284 15.11 7.99 -15.06
CA THR A 284 13.92 7.37 -15.65
C THR A 284 14.23 6.23 -16.62
N GLU A 285 15.51 6.03 -16.96
CA GLU A 285 15.95 5.08 -17.98
C GLU A 285 17.05 4.15 -17.44
N ILE A 286 16.73 3.44 -16.32
CA ILE A 286 17.65 2.45 -15.73
C ILE A 286 17.14 1.04 -16.07
N GLU A 287 18.00 0.17 -16.57
CA GLU A 287 17.71 -1.23 -16.86
C GLU A 287 17.89 -2.10 -15.59
N PRO A 288 16.97 -3.05 -15.27
CA PRO A 288 15.69 -3.31 -15.91
C PRO A 288 14.56 -2.49 -15.31
N PHE A 289 14.82 -1.65 -14.30
CA PHE A 289 13.84 -0.77 -13.65
C PHE A 289 14.49 0.51 -13.11
N SER A 290 13.75 1.61 -13.17
CA SER A 290 14.16 2.90 -12.55
C SER A 290 13.68 3.05 -11.10
N GLY A 291 12.98 2.06 -10.58
CA GLY A 291 12.40 2.04 -9.25
C GLY A 291 11.19 1.12 -9.17
N PHE A 292 10.21 1.46 -8.35
CA PHE A 292 8.99 0.68 -8.19
C PHE A 292 7.75 1.55 -7.99
N ILE A 293 6.57 0.98 -8.26
CA ILE A 293 5.27 1.62 -8.08
C ILE A 293 4.40 0.74 -7.20
N TYR A 294 3.70 1.35 -6.25
CA TYR A 294 2.86 0.65 -5.31
C TYR A 294 1.52 1.36 -5.10
N PRO A 295 0.43 0.59 -4.84
CA PRO A 295 -0.88 1.14 -4.57
C PRO A 295 -1.03 1.56 -3.10
N LEU A 296 -1.79 2.63 -2.87
CA LEU A 296 -2.54 2.81 -1.64
C LEU A 296 -3.97 2.35 -1.91
N PHE A 297 -4.47 1.48 -1.06
CA PHE A 297 -5.85 0.99 -1.12
C PHE A 297 -6.74 1.78 -0.19
N ILE A 298 -8.04 1.84 -0.52
CA ILE A 298 -9.06 2.44 0.34
C ILE A 298 -10.22 1.47 0.54
N HIS A 299 -10.52 1.14 1.80
CA HIS A 299 -11.49 0.11 2.15
C HIS A 299 -12.30 0.49 3.38
N LEU A 300 -13.58 0.12 3.39
CA LEU A 300 -14.38 0.13 4.61
C LEU A 300 -13.86 -0.92 5.61
N THR A 301 -13.98 -0.66 6.90
CA THR A 301 -13.83 -1.71 7.91
C THR A 301 -15.14 -2.50 8.04
N ALA A 302 -15.05 -3.79 8.35
CA ALA A 302 -16.21 -4.66 8.43
C ALA A 302 -17.16 -4.31 9.58
N ASN A 303 -16.70 -3.54 10.56
CA ASN A 303 -17.47 -3.07 11.72
C ASN A 303 -17.61 -1.54 11.76
N ALA A 304 -17.57 -0.86 10.60
CA ALA A 304 -17.75 0.57 10.50
C ALA A 304 -19.02 1.04 11.25
N ALA A 305 -18.85 1.97 12.18
CA ALA A 305 -19.96 2.55 12.93
C ALA A 305 -20.72 3.60 12.15
N HIS A 306 -20.06 4.25 11.18
CA HIS A 306 -20.59 5.33 10.35
C HIS A 306 -20.38 5.00 8.85
N PRO A 307 -21.01 3.91 8.34
CA PRO A 307 -20.74 3.39 7.01
C PRO A 307 -21.14 4.34 5.88
N ASN A 308 -22.19 5.16 6.05
CA ASN A 308 -22.61 6.10 5.02
C ASN A 308 -21.68 7.31 4.95
N ALA A 309 -21.23 7.83 6.08
CA ALA A 309 -20.23 8.89 6.13
C ALA A 309 -18.88 8.42 5.57
N ALA A 310 -18.49 7.17 5.83
CA ALA A 310 -17.30 6.55 5.24
C ALA A 310 -17.43 6.42 3.72
N LYS A 311 -18.54 5.91 3.21
CA LYS A 311 -18.81 5.79 1.77
C LYS A 311 -18.78 7.15 1.06
N LEU A 312 -19.42 8.17 1.65
CA LEU A 312 -19.39 9.52 1.12
C LEU A 312 -17.98 10.12 1.10
N PHE A 313 -17.19 9.88 2.17
CA PHE A 313 -15.84 10.39 2.20
C PHE A 313 -14.91 9.64 1.21
N ILE A 314 -15.05 8.32 1.06
CA ILE A 314 -14.36 7.55 0.01
C ILE A 314 -14.73 8.12 -1.38
N GLU A 315 -16.01 8.34 -1.66
CA GLU A 315 -16.46 8.92 -2.94
C GLU A 315 -15.82 10.28 -3.18
N TYR A 316 -15.83 11.17 -2.18
CA TYR A 316 -15.19 12.48 -2.26
C TYR A 316 -13.70 12.39 -2.55
N LEU A 317 -12.97 11.52 -1.83
CA LEU A 317 -11.54 11.33 -2.01
C LEU A 317 -11.15 10.86 -3.41
N MET A 318 -12.06 10.18 -4.12
CA MET A 318 -11.84 9.71 -5.49
C MET A 318 -12.17 10.79 -6.56
N THR A 319 -12.68 11.96 -6.16
CA THR A 319 -12.90 13.10 -7.08
C THR A 319 -11.61 13.91 -7.29
N PRO A 320 -11.52 14.74 -8.35
CA PRO A 320 -10.42 15.69 -8.52
C PRO A 320 -10.24 16.62 -7.32
N GLU A 321 -11.31 17.14 -6.74
CA GLU A 321 -11.30 18.03 -5.59
C GLU A 321 -10.76 17.34 -4.35
N GLY A 322 -11.28 16.15 -4.04
CA GLY A 322 -10.88 15.35 -2.87
C GLY A 322 -9.45 14.85 -2.97
N PHE A 323 -8.96 14.58 -4.17
CA PHE A 323 -7.58 14.13 -4.41
C PHE A 323 -6.55 15.27 -4.46
N THR A 324 -6.97 16.54 -4.46
CA THR A 324 -6.10 17.73 -4.54
C THR A 324 -4.89 17.68 -3.59
N PRO A 325 -5.00 17.24 -2.32
CA PRO A 325 -3.84 17.16 -1.44
C PRO A 325 -2.69 16.30 -1.96
N TRP A 326 -2.97 15.34 -2.84
CA TRP A 326 -1.96 14.43 -3.41
C TRP A 326 -1.52 14.84 -4.80
N SER A 327 -2.43 15.33 -5.67
CA SER A 327 -2.13 15.70 -7.06
C SER A 327 -1.23 16.93 -7.20
N SER A 328 -1.01 17.67 -6.10
CA SER A 328 -0.04 18.78 -6.07
C SER A 328 1.42 18.34 -6.19
N ASP A 329 1.72 17.05 -6.02
CA ASP A 329 3.07 16.49 -6.08
C ASP A 329 3.26 15.60 -7.29
N VAL A 330 4.51 15.51 -7.76
CA VAL A 330 4.97 14.46 -8.69
C VAL A 330 4.95 13.09 -8.00
N GLY A 331 4.85 12.00 -8.77
CA GLY A 331 4.89 10.63 -8.24
C GLY A 331 3.65 10.20 -7.45
N ALA A 332 2.51 10.87 -7.69
CA ALA A 332 1.24 10.60 -7.03
C ALA A 332 0.11 10.60 -8.07
N TYR A 333 -0.47 9.43 -8.34
CA TYR A 333 -1.43 9.26 -9.42
C TYR A 333 -2.75 8.73 -8.88
N SER A 334 -3.86 9.38 -9.28
CA SER A 334 -5.19 8.86 -9.03
C SER A 334 -5.57 7.82 -10.09
N PRO A 335 -6.27 6.74 -9.73
CA PRO A 335 -6.87 5.85 -10.72
C PRO A 335 -8.05 6.50 -11.47
N ASN A 336 -8.57 7.63 -10.99
CA ASN A 336 -9.57 8.42 -11.69
C ASN A 336 -8.90 9.26 -12.80
N PRO A 337 -9.14 8.98 -14.09
CA PRO A 337 -8.50 9.68 -15.21
C PRO A 337 -8.85 11.17 -15.32
N ASN A 338 -9.90 11.62 -14.61
CA ASN A 338 -10.28 13.03 -14.56
C ASN A 338 -9.40 13.85 -13.59
N VAL A 339 -8.59 13.19 -12.75
CA VAL A 339 -7.61 13.85 -11.90
C VAL A 339 -6.38 14.17 -12.73
N LYS A 340 -6.05 15.45 -12.84
CA LYS A 340 -4.87 15.91 -13.59
C LYS A 340 -3.59 15.46 -12.89
N VAL A 341 -2.67 14.90 -13.67
CA VAL A 341 -1.29 14.63 -13.21
C VAL A 341 -0.57 15.97 -13.01
N ASN A 342 0.36 16.04 -12.06
CA ASN A 342 1.18 17.23 -11.83
C ASN A 342 1.94 17.63 -13.11
N ASP A 343 1.98 18.94 -13.44
CA ASP A 343 2.59 19.44 -14.66
C ASP A 343 4.10 19.15 -14.76
N GLY A 344 4.77 18.88 -13.63
CA GLY A 344 6.18 18.49 -13.56
C GLY A 344 6.43 16.99 -13.65
N ASP A 345 5.39 16.18 -13.93
CA ASP A 345 5.47 14.72 -13.93
C ASP A 345 4.96 14.13 -15.26
N HIS A 346 5.32 12.89 -15.50
CA HIS A 346 4.81 12.07 -16.59
C HIS A 346 3.52 11.33 -16.14
N PRO A 347 2.64 10.96 -17.07
CA PRO A 347 1.48 10.11 -16.75
C PRO A 347 1.93 8.72 -16.28
N VAL A 348 1.07 8.01 -15.55
CA VAL A 348 1.38 6.68 -15.02
C VAL A 348 1.81 5.70 -16.10
N SER A 349 1.26 5.80 -17.32
CA SER A 349 1.63 4.97 -18.49
C SER A 349 3.08 5.15 -18.95
N PHE A 350 3.72 6.28 -18.64
CA PHE A 350 5.16 6.44 -18.84
C PHE A 350 5.95 5.62 -17.82
N TRP A 351 5.48 5.59 -16.56
CA TRP A 351 6.17 4.93 -15.46
C TRP A 351 5.99 3.40 -15.43
N GLU A 352 4.80 2.90 -15.81
CA GLU A 352 4.49 1.46 -15.75
C GLU A 352 5.56 0.54 -16.36
N PRO A 353 6.11 0.78 -17.58
CA PRO A 353 7.13 -0.10 -18.15
C PRO A 353 8.52 0.06 -17.50
N ARG A 354 8.72 1.09 -16.67
CA ARG A 354 10.00 1.48 -16.06
C ARG A 354 10.11 1.11 -14.59
N LEU A 355 9.01 0.70 -13.97
CA LEU A 355 8.93 0.46 -12.53
C LEU A 355 8.49 -0.99 -12.27
N VAL A 356 8.94 -1.51 -11.14
CA VAL A 356 8.48 -2.80 -10.62
C VAL A 356 7.09 -2.60 -9.99
N PRO A 357 6.02 -3.18 -10.51
CA PRO A 357 4.70 -3.14 -9.88
C PRO A 357 4.61 -4.16 -8.74
N GLU A 358 3.65 -3.98 -7.85
CA GLU A 358 3.33 -4.98 -6.81
C GLU A 358 2.33 -6.02 -7.31
N ASP A 359 2.57 -7.29 -6.94
CA ASP A 359 1.61 -8.38 -6.95
C ASP A 359 1.33 -8.76 -5.49
N PRO A 360 0.16 -8.37 -4.94
CA PRO A 360 -0.14 -8.59 -3.52
C PRO A 360 -0.13 -10.05 -3.09
N GLN A 361 -0.56 -10.97 -3.97
CA GLN A 361 -0.56 -12.40 -3.69
C GLN A 361 0.86 -12.95 -3.64
N PHE A 362 1.67 -12.68 -4.67
CA PHE A 362 3.07 -13.10 -4.70
C PHE A 362 3.83 -12.56 -3.48
N ILE A 363 3.62 -11.28 -3.15
CA ILE A 363 4.25 -10.65 -1.99
C ILE A 363 3.84 -11.38 -0.70
N PHE A 364 2.54 -11.65 -0.51
CA PHE A 364 2.07 -12.33 0.69
C PHE A 364 2.67 -13.74 0.85
N GLU A 365 2.78 -14.48 -0.26
CA GLU A 365 3.30 -15.85 -0.25
C GLU A 365 4.82 -15.94 -0.02
N HIS A 366 5.59 -14.93 -0.46
CA HIS A 366 7.06 -15.01 -0.51
C HIS A 366 7.79 -14.04 0.43
N ARG A 367 7.10 -13.01 0.93
CA ARG A 367 7.74 -11.95 1.71
C ARG A 367 8.48 -12.43 2.94
N ALA A 368 7.94 -13.39 3.69
CA ALA A 368 8.58 -13.85 4.93
C ALA A 368 9.99 -14.40 4.68
N GLU A 369 10.17 -15.16 3.58
CA GLU A 369 11.47 -15.68 3.17
C GLU A 369 12.44 -14.57 2.75
N VAL A 370 11.94 -13.60 1.97
CA VAL A 370 12.77 -12.46 1.52
C VAL A 370 13.16 -11.58 2.70
N GLU A 371 12.26 -11.36 3.65
CA GLU A 371 12.52 -10.60 4.88
C GLU A 371 13.63 -11.27 5.72
N GLU A 372 13.58 -12.59 5.89
CA GLU A 372 14.66 -13.35 6.55
C GLU A 372 15.99 -13.19 5.80
N PHE A 373 15.97 -13.28 4.47
CA PHE A 373 17.17 -13.10 3.65
C PHE A 373 17.74 -11.68 3.78
N VAL A 374 16.90 -10.65 3.65
CA VAL A 374 17.31 -9.25 3.80
C VAL A 374 17.90 -9.00 5.18
N ASN A 375 17.28 -9.53 6.24
CA ASN A 375 17.78 -9.40 7.60
C ASN A 375 19.17 -10.05 7.76
N ASN A 376 19.42 -11.16 7.07
CA ASN A 376 20.73 -11.81 7.10
C ASN A 376 21.81 -11.03 6.35
N VAL A 377 21.49 -10.37 5.23
CA VAL A 377 22.50 -9.62 4.44
C VAL A 377 22.68 -8.17 4.90
N ALA A 378 21.63 -7.55 5.44
CA ALA A 378 21.65 -6.14 5.85
C ALA A 378 22.18 -5.93 7.27
N TYR A 379 21.89 -6.84 8.22
CA TYR A 379 22.11 -6.60 9.66
C TYR A 379 23.04 -7.61 10.33
N LYS A 380 23.29 -8.77 9.75
CA LYS A 380 24.31 -9.70 10.26
C LYS A 380 25.66 -9.39 9.60
N ARG A 381 26.42 -8.52 10.25
CA ARG A 381 27.83 -8.25 9.93
C ARG A 381 28.74 -9.01 10.89
#